data_7cfba5d6d3b4c1b80adbd99cb9bbcb2a
#
_entry.id   7cfba5d6d3b4c1b80adbd99cb9bbcb2a
#
_cell.length_a   1.000
_cell.length_b   1.000
_cell.length_c   1.000
_cell.angle_alpha   90.00
_cell.angle_beta   90.00
_cell.angle_gamma   90.00
#
_symmetry.space_group_name_H-M   'P 1'
#
loop_
_entity.id
_entity.type
_entity.pdbx_description
1 polymer ?
#
loop_
_entity_poly.entity_id
_entity_poly.type
_entity_poly.pdbx_seq_one_letter_code
_entity_poly.pdbx_strand_id
1 'polypeptide(L)'
;MSNLKNTLRNNRWACWLALACLVVPMFASYFFDDMFSSLSELFKNPQTLELGWNMADYGFYSSGYSFLCIWGGLIVCGALLDKFGVRLVGSIFVGMMVFGAALVTFAISAGFEPSVSLTVAYVGCMLFGLGSEIAGVSVTRSIAKWFKGRNMALAMGLQLAIARFGTATAILVAPMIVRQKALGEIYTLSETNRPALIGLAVLAVGAILWAVFVAMDKKFDKQAGTTDKVETAEEDKFRFSDIWKVLSNPRFLMIAVLCVTFYCCVIRFKKFGVSILLPLFGVDLDIATLLLAMIPFFTILFTPLFGALVDKVGKATLWMIVGSALVLASHLIITFAPQGVPAYAYISIAMLGVGYSLVPSAMWPSVPKIIPEKNLGTAYSLVYWIQNMGMWAVPIYVGHIFAREITETGNHAQEISAALHAEYVFILLGVVAIAVALMLFFSSRRNPQLKLDQPAS
;
A
#
# COMPACT_ATOMS: atom_id res chain seq x y z
N MET A 1 -15.40 41.01 2.95
CA MET A 1 -16.12 39.86 2.38
C MET A 1 -16.23 39.84 0.85
N SER A 2 -15.77 40.79 0.09
CA SER A 2 -15.94 40.90 -1.37
C SER A 2 -14.87 40.18 -2.23
N ASN A 3 -13.72 39.79 -1.70
CA ASN A 3 -12.60 39.22 -2.47
C ASN A 3 -12.64 37.69 -2.65
N LEU A 4 -13.58 36.97 -2.01
CA LEU A 4 -13.67 35.53 -2.10
C LEU A 4 -14.34 35.02 -3.40
N LYS A 5 -15.00 35.92 -4.16
CA LYS A 5 -15.75 35.54 -5.37
C LYS A 5 -14.88 35.14 -6.60
N ASN A 6 -13.61 35.52 -6.62
CA ASN A 6 -12.72 35.29 -7.78
C ASN A 6 -11.49 34.40 -7.50
N THR A 7 -11.55 33.49 -6.53
CA THR A 7 -10.46 32.57 -6.29
C THR A 7 -10.54 31.35 -7.22
N LEU A 8 -9.37 30.74 -7.54
CA LEU A 8 -9.29 29.51 -8.32
C LEU A 8 -10.17 28.38 -7.74
N ARG A 9 -10.32 28.35 -6.41
CA ARG A 9 -11.17 27.37 -5.72
C ARG A 9 -12.66 27.50 -6.08
N ASN A 10 -13.14 28.68 -6.48
CA ASN A 10 -14.52 28.89 -6.89
C ASN A 10 -14.79 28.44 -8.33
N ASN A 11 -13.74 28.27 -9.12
CA ASN A 11 -13.84 27.71 -10.47
C ASN A 11 -13.83 26.16 -10.37
N ARG A 12 -14.94 25.54 -10.75
CA ARG A 12 -15.09 24.06 -10.74
C ARG A 12 -14.00 23.38 -11.57
N TRP A 13 -13.70 23.89 -12.76
CA TRP A 13 -12.67 23.32 -13.62
C TRP A 13 -11.28 23.39 -13.01
N ALA A 14 -10.94 24.49 -12.34
CA ALA A 14 -9.66 24.61 -11.66
C ALA A 14 -9.53 23.61 -10.50
N CYS A 15 -10.61 23.34 -9.74
CA CYS A 15 -10.59 22.32 -8.69
C CYS A 15 -10.39 20.91 -9.23
N TRP A 16 -11.10 20.57 -10.30
CA TRP A 16 -10.95 19.25 -10.92
C TRP A 16 -9.59 19.06 -11.60
N LEU A 17 -9.05 20.13 -12.21
CA LEU A 17 -7.69 20.13 -12.74
C LEU A 17 -6.66 19.95 -11.61
N ALA A 18 -6.82 20.65 -10.49
CA ALA A 18 -5.96 20.48 -9.32
C ALA A 18 -6.01 19.04 -8.79
N LEU A 19 -7.22 18.42 -8.75
CA LEU A 19 -7.37 17.02 -8.38
C LEU A 19 -6.64 16.11 -9.37
N ALA A 20 -6.81 16.31 -10.68
CA ALA A 20 -6.10 15.53 -11.70
C ALA A 20 -4.57 15.61 -11.50
N CYS A 21 -4.04 16.82 -11.26
CA CYS A 21 -2.62 17.00 -10.95
C CYS A 21 -2.15 16.30 -9.67
N LEU A 22 -3.04 16.09 -8.69
CA LEU A 22 -2.74 15.44 -7.44
C LEU A 22 -2.84 13.90 -7.51
N VAL A 23 -3.79 13.38 -8.28
CA VAL A 23 -4.03 11.92 -8.31
C VAL A 23 -3.07 11.17 -9.23
N VAL A 24 -2.52 11.82 -10.27
CA VAL A 24 -1.56 11.17 -11.19
C VAL A 24 -0.25 10.78 -10.49
N PRO A 25 0.38 11.62 -9.64
CA PRO A 25 1.51 11.19 -8.82
C PRO A 25 1.21 9.95 -7.96
N MET A 26 -0.01 9.85 -7.43
CA MET A 26 -0.44 8.69 -6.64
C MET A 26 -0.61 7.43 -7.49
N PHE A 27 -1.24 7.56 -8.66
CA PHE A 27 -1.30 6.47 -9.64
C PHE A 27 0.11 5.97 -9.98
N ALA A 28 1.01 6.88 -10.32
CA ALA A 28 2.39 6.57 -10.70
C ALA A 28 3.18 5.88 -9.58
N SER A 29 2.99 6.32 -8.34
CA SER A 29 3.60 5.73 -7.16
C SER A 29 3.16 4.28 -6.95
N TYR A 30 1.86 4.01 -6.99
CA TYR A 30 1.33 2.66 -6.83
C TYR A 30 1.67 1.75 -8.02
N PHE A 31 1.74 2.32 -9.22
CA PHE A 31 2.21 1.60 -10.40
C PHE A 31 3.66 1.14 -10.22
N PHE A 32 4.56 2.05 -9.81
CA PHE A 32 5.98 1.73 -9.63
C PHE A 32 6.21 0.71 -8.50
N ASP A 33 5.49 0.83 -7.36
CA ASP A 33 5.61 -0.13 -6.26
C ASP A 33 5.24 -1.56 -6.68
N ASP A 34 4.20 -1.70 -7.51
CA ASP A 34 3.64 -3.00 -7.84
C ASP A 34 4.11 -3.58 -9.18
N MET A 35 4.98 -2.90 -9.94
CA MET A 35 5.41 -3.31 -11.27
C MET A 35 6.08 -4.68 -11.35
N PHE A 36 6.72 -5.14 -10.28
CA PHE A 36 7.34 -6.47 -10.22
C PHE A 36 6.45 -7.53 -9.54
N SER A 37 5.27 -7.16 -9.03
CA SER A 37 4.41 -8.10 -8.30
C SER A 37 3.94 -9.28 -9.15
N SER A 38 3.65 -9.06 -10.43
CA SER A 38 3.28 -10.11 -11.37
C SER A 38 4.46 -10.75 -12.09
N LEU A 39 5.67 -10.26 -11.86
CA LEU A 39 6.92 -10.76 -12.42
C LEU A 39 7.75 -11.55 -11.41
N SER A 40 7.17 -11.91 -10.26
CA SER A 40 7.87 -12.67 -9.22
C SER A 40 8.45 -13.99 -9.72
N GLU A 41 7.83 -14.60 -10.74
CA GLU A 41 8.34 -15.81 -11.40
C GLU A 41 9.77 -15.67 -11.93
N LEU A 42 10.16 -14.49 -12.42
CA LEU A 42 11.51 -14.25 -12.94
C LEU A 42 12.59 -14.51 -11.89
N PHE A 43 12.28 -14.25 -10.62
CA PHE A 43 13.23 -14.37 -9.51
C PHE A 43 13.32 -15.79 -8.93
N LYS A 44 12.49 -16.73 -9.38
CA LYS A 44 12.62 -18.14 -9.01
C LYS A 44 13.89 -18.77 -9.60
N ASN A 45 14.31 -18.27 -10.74
CA ASN A 45 15.43 -18.82 -11.47
C ASN A 45 16.48 -17.77 -11.80
N PRO A 46 17.43 -17.50 -10.89
CA PRO A 46 18.47 -16.50 -11.11
C PRO A 46 19.41 -16.81 -12.28
N GLN A 47 19.50 -18.09 -12.70
CA GLN A 47 20.36 -18.50 -13.84
C GLN A 47 19.79 -18.05 -15.19
N THR A 48 18.49 -17.84 -15.29
CA THR A 48 17.83 -17.30 -16.49
C THR A 48 17.58 -15.80 -16.43
N LEU A 49 18.11 -15.14 -15.42
CA LEU A 49 17.97 -13.70 -15.21
C LEU A 49 19.36 -13.06 -15.21
N GLU A 50 19.69 -12.25 -16.22
CA GLU A 50 20.99 -11.56 -16.30
C GLU A 50 21.26 -10.69 -15.06
N LEU A 51 20.20 -10.17 -14.42
CA LEU A 51 20.27 -9.44 -13.15
C LEU A 51 20.80 -10.29 -11.98
N GLY A 52 20.64 -11.62 -12.05
CA GLY A 52 21.15 -12.58 -11.06
C GLY A 52 20.42 -12.57 -9.71
N TRP A 53 19.31 -11.83 -9.58
CA TRP A 53 18.53 -11.81 -8.34
C TRP A 53 17.66 -13.07 -8.20
N ASN A 54 17.59 -13.59 -6.99
CA ASN A 54 16.69 -14.66 -6.60
C ASN A 54 15.47 -14.14 -5.82
N MET A 55 14.60 -15.03 -5.35
CA MET A 55 13.39 -14.66 -4.59
C MET A 55 13.70 -14.01 -3.24
N ALA A 56 14.84 -14.34 -2.58
CA ALA A 56 15.25 -13.64 -1.36
C ALA A 56 15.68 -12.21 -1.66
N ASP A 57 16.40 -11.99 -2.76
CA ASP A 57 16.80 -10.66 -3.21
C ASP A 57 15.58 -9.80 -3.57
N TYR A 58 14.60 -10.38 -4.25
CA TYR A 58 13.32 -9.70 -4.55
C TYR A 58 12.55 -9.36 -3.27
N GLY A 59 12.47 -10.28 -2.32
CA GLY A 59 11.85 -10.05 -1.01
C GLY A 59 12.56 -8.94 -0.23
N PHE A 60 13.89 -8.95 -0.23
CA PHE A 60 14.72 -7.92 0.39
C PHE A 60 14.49 -6.56 -0.30
N TYR A 61 14.60 -6.48 -1.63
CA TYR A 61 14.29 -5.27 -2.41
C TYR A 61 12.91 -4.70 -2.05
N SER A 62 11.87 -5.55 -2.08
CA SER A 62 10.49 -5.14 -1.79
C SER A 62 10.29 -4.58 -0.37
N SER A 63 11.12 -5.04 0.60
CA SER A 63 11.07 -4.57 1.98
C SER A 63 11.55 -3.14 2.12
N GLY A 64 12.42 -2.68 1.23
CA GLY A 64 13.01 -1.34 1.22
C GLY A 64 11.97 -0.23 1.28
N TYR A 65 10.82 -0.42 0.63
CA TYR A 65 9.70 0.55 0.68
C TYR A 65 9.36 0.99 2.10
N SER A 66 9.32 0.07 3.05
CA SER A 66 8.91 0.34 4.43
C SER A 66 10.07 0.68 5.38
N PHE A 67 11.31 0.50 4.97
CA PHE A 67 12.47 0.59 5.87
C PHE A 67 12.59 1.95 6.56
N LEU A 68 12.62 3.05 5.81
CA LEU A 68 12.72 4.40 6.40
C LEU A 68 11.48 4.79 7.20
N CYS A 69 10.32 4.23 6.87
CA CYS A 69 9.08 4.45 7.62
C CYS A 69 9.16 3.87 9.04
N ILE A 70 9.84 2.73 9.22
CA ILE A 70 10.06 2.09 10.53
C ILE A 70 10.99 2.95 11.41
N TRP A 71 12.02 3.54 10.84
CA TRP A 71 13.00 4.36 11.57
C TRP A 71 12.49 5.79 11.87
N GLY A 72 11.18 5.97 11.93
CA GLY A 72 10.56 7.23 12.35
C GLY A 72 10.37 8.25 11.21
N GLY A 73 10.64 7.84 9.97
CA GLY A 73 10.51 8.72 8.80
C GLY A 73 9.13 9.37 8.70
N LEU A 74 8.04 8.61 8.94
CA LEU A 74 6.67 9.13 8.90
C LEU A 74 6.41 10.21 9.97
N ILE A 75 6.93 10.03 11.19
CA ILE A 75 6.75 10.97 12.31
C ILE A 75 7.50 12.26 12.04
N VAL A 76 8.79 12.13 11.67
CA VAL A 76 9.66 13.29 11.36
C VAL A 76 9.10 14.07 10.18
N CYS A 77 8.72 13.39 9.12
CA CYS A 77 8.22 14.01 7.90
C CYS A 77 6.83 14.65 8.09
N GLY A 78 5.98 14.06 8.94
CA GLY A 78 4.72 14.68 9.37
C GLY A 78 4.95 16.02 10.06
N ALA A 79 5.91 16.09 11.00
CA ALA A 79 6.28 17.32 11.67
C ALA A 79 6.90 18.37 10.71
N LEU A 80 7.69 17.91 9.73
CA LEU A 80 8.22 18.81 8.68
C LEU A 80 7.08 19.37 7.81
N LEU A 81 6.08 18.54 7.48
CA LEU A 81 4.92 18.94 6.70
C LEU A 81 4.10 20.03 7.42
N ASP A 82 3.93 19.89 8.74
CA ASP A 82 3.25 20.89 9.57
C ASP A 82 4.03 22.22 9.63
N LYS A 83 5.35 22.13 9.78
CA LYS A 83 6.22 23.32 9.93
C LYS A 83 6.43 24.08 8.62
N PHE A 84 6.66 23.38 7.52
CA PHE A 84 7.11 23.98 6.25
C PHE A 84 6.03 24.02 5.17
N GLY A 85 4.90 23.36 5.40
CA GLY A 85 3.76 23.33 4.50
C GLY A 85 3.86 22.28 3.38
N VAL A 86 2.72 22.06 2.73
CA VAL A 86 2.55 21.00 1.73
C VAL A 86 3.38 21.24 0.46
N ARG A 87 3.51 22.51 0.02
CA ARG A 87 4.22 22.80 -1.23
C ARG A 87 5.70 22.44 -1.16
N LEU A 88 6.40 22.90 -0.13
CA LEU A 88 7.83 22.65 0.00
C LEU A 88 8.10 21.15 0.29
N VAL A 89 7.49 20.65 1.36
CA VAL A 89 7.73 19.28 1.82
C VAL A 89 7.21 18.27 0.81
N GLY A 90 6.00 18.45 0.28
CA GLY A 90 5.47 17.59 -0.78
C GLY A 90 6.36 17.58 -2.03
N SER A 91 6.93 18.72 -2.43
CA SER A 91 7.86 18.74 -3.59
C SER A 91 9.16 18.02 -3.32
N ILE A 92 9.72 18.12 -2.11
CA ILE A 92 10.91 17.36 -1.72
C ILE A 92 10.62 15.84 -1.79
N PHE A 93 9.48 15.39 -1.26
CA PHE A 93 9.15 13.97 -1.21
C PHE A 93 8.71 13.40 -2.56
N VAL A 94 8.01 14.18 -3.40
CA VAL A 94 7.78 13.79 -4.80
C VAL A 94 9.11 13.70 -5.56
N GLY A 95 10.03 14.64 -5.36
CA GLY A 95 11.38 14.57 -5.93
C GLY A 95 12.16 13.35 -5.44
N MET A 96 12.09 13.05 -4.14
CA MET A 96 12.73 11.87 -3.54
C MET A 96 12.15 10.55 -4.06
N MET A 97 10.83 10.49 -4.28
CA MET A 97 10.16 9.35 -4.90
C MET A 97 10.68 9.10 -6.33
N VAL A 98 10.77 10.15 -7.15
CA VAL A 98 11.30 10.04 -8.53
C VAL A 98 12.79 9.66 -8.53
N PHE A 99 13.59 10.27 -7.65
CA PHE A 99 15.01 9.96 -7.52
C PHE A 99 15.23 8.51 -7.06
N GLY A 100 14.47 8.04 -6.08
CA GLY A 100 14.51 6.64 -5.63
C GLY A 100 14.16 5.65 -6.76
N ALA A 101 13.10 5.96 -7.52
CA ALA A 101 12.74 5.16 -8.69
C ALA A 101 13.82 5.18 -9.79
N ALA A 102 14.46 6.31 -10.01
CA ALA A 102 15.59 6.42 -10.95
C ALA A 102 16.79 5.57 -10.49
N LEU A 103 17.10 5.54 -9.18
CA LEU A 103 18.14 4.68 -8.63
C LEU A 103 17.81 3.19 -8.82
N VAL A 104 16.56 2.77 -8.60
CA VAL A 104 16.14 1.38 -8.87
C VAL A 104 16.32 1.04 -10.34
N THR A 105 15.83 1.89 -11.22
CA THR A 105 15.96 1.72 -12.68
C THR A 105 17.41 1.65 -13.13
N PHE A 106 18.26 2.52 -12.59
CA PHE A 106 19.70 2.52 -12.84
C PHE A 106 20.36 1.23 -12.34
N ALA A 107 20.08 0.81 -11.11
CA ALA A 107 20.64 -0.40 -10.51
C ALA A 107 20.38 -1.66 -11.34
N ILE A 108 19.18 -1.78 -11.91
CA ILE A 108 18.80 -2.92 -12.76
C ILE A 108 19.51 -2.88 -14.12
N SER A 109 19.79 -1.69 -14.67
CA SER A 109 20.34 -1.55 -16.02
C SER A 109 21.88 -1.43 -16.10
N ALA A 110 22.54 -1.14 -14.96
CA ALA A 110 23.96 -0.76 -14.96
C ALA A 110 24.96 -1.93 -15.14
N GLY A 111 24.47 -3.18 -15.16
CA GLY A 111 25.35 -4.35 -15.29
C GLY A 111 26.27 -4.57 -14.08
N PHE A 112 25.84 -4.13 -12.90
CA PHE A 112 26.57 -4.36 -11.66
C PHE A 112 26.52 -5.84 -11.24
N GLU A 113 27.48 -6.25 -10.43
CA GLU A 113 27.37 -7.49 -9.66
C GLU A 113 26.00 -7.54 -8.92
N PRO A 114 25.36 -8.71 -8.84
CA PRO A 114 24.00 -8.82 -8.26
C PRO A 114 23.86 -8.21 -6.86
N SER A 115 24.89 -8.35 -6.01
CA SER A 115 24.91 -7.78 -4.65
C SER A 115 24.97 -6.25 -4.63
N VAL A 116 25.73 -5.65 -5.55
CA VAL A 116 25.83 -4.19 -5.71
C VAL A 116 24.53 -3.64 -6.30
N SER A 117 24.03 -4.28 -7.36
CA SER A 117 22.75 -3.94 -7.96
C SER A 117 21.62 -3.96 -6.93
N LEU A 118 21.53 -5.03 -6.13
CA LEU A 118 20.54 -5.17 -5.06
C LEU A 118 20.65 -4.05 -4.01
N THR A 119 21.87 -3.73 -3.58
CA THR A 119 22.12 -2.68 -2.58
C THR A 119 21.67 -1.31 -3.09
N VAL A 120 22.04 -0.95 -4.32
CA VAL A 120 21.64 0.33 -4.94
C VAL A 120 20.12 0.38 -5.16
N ALA A 121 19.53 -0.71 -5.64
CA ALA A 121 18.08 -0.81 -5.80
C ALA A 121 17.33 -0.72 -4.46
N TYR A 122 17.86 -1.35 -3.40
CA TYR A 122 17.29 -1.27 -2.07
C TYR A 122 17.30 0.17 -1.53
N VAL A 123 18.43 0.89 -1.66
CA VAL A 123 18.50 2.31 -1.29
C VAL A 123 17.51 3.13 -2.11
N GLY A 124 17.41 2.87 -3.42
CA GLY A 124 16.42 3.50 -4.28
C GLY A 124 14.97 3.24 -3.81
N CYS A 125 14.67 1.99 -3.46
CA CYS A 125 13.36 1.58 -2.94
C CYS A 125 13.04 2.23 -1.58
N MET A 126 14.03 2.40 -0.70
CA MET A 126 13.88 3.11 0.58
C MET A 126 13.49 4.59 0.37
N LEU A 127 14.18 5.28 -0.52
CA LEU A 127 13.90 6.69 -0.84
C LEU A 127 12.54 6.81 -1.53
N PHE A 128 12.25 5.91 -2.47
CA PHE A 128 10.95 5.85 -3.14
C PHE A 128 9.81 5.64 -2.15
N GLY A 129 9.93 4.68 -1.22
CA GLY A 129 8.87 4.33 -0.27
C GLY A 129 8.54 5.48 0.68
N LEU A 130 9.56 6.10 1.30
CA LEU A 130 9.33 7.27 2.16
C LEU A 130 8.78 8.46 1.36
N GLY A 131 9.29 8.67 0.15
CA GLY A 131 8.78 9.69 -0.78
C GLY A 131 7.31 9.49 -1.10
N SER A 132 6.90 8.27 -1.42
CA SER A 132 5.54 7.87 -1.74
C SER A 132 4.57 8.10 -0.59
N GLU A 133 4.91 7.66 0.61
CA GLU A 133 4.07 7.80 1.80
C GLU A 133 3.80 9.28 2.14
N ILE A 134 4.83 10.11 2.13
CA ILE A 134 4.69 11.53 2.45
C ILE A 134 4.04 12.32 1.31
N ALA A 135 4.30 11.96 0.05
CA ALA A 135 3.56 12.51 -1.08
C ALA A 135 2.06 12.22 -0.95
N GLY A 136 1.68 11.00 -0.52
CA GLY A 136 0.30 10.62 -0.26
C GLY A 136 -0.37 11.48 0.81
N VAL A 137 0.31 11.73 1.93
CA VAL A 137 -0.18 12.66 2.98
C VAL A 137 -0.34 14.08 2.43
N SER A 138 0.64 14.55 1.63
CA SER A 138 0.61 15.88 1.01
C SER A 138 -0.57 16.03 0.03
N VAL A 139 -0.82 15.01 -0.78
CA VAL A 139 -1.98 14.96 -1.69
C VAL A 139 -3.29 15.01 -0.92
N THR A 140 -3.43 14.19 0.13
CA THR A 140 -4.65 14.16 0.96
C THR A 140 -4.93 15.52 1.61
N ARG A 141 -3.90 16.17 2.17
CA ARG A 141 -4.03 17.53 2.75
C ARG A 141 -4.40 18.58 1.69
N SER A 142 -3.82 18.48 0.50
CA SER A 142 -4.13 19.37 -0.62
C SER A 142 -5.59 19.23 -1.07
N ILE A 143 -6.10 17.99 -1.18
CA ILE A 143 -7.49 17.74 -1.50
C ILE A 143 -8.41 18.32 -0.42
N ALA A 144 -8.09 18.11 0.86
CA ALA A 144 -8.85 18.69 1.97
C ALA A 144 -8.91 20.22 1.88
N LYS A 145 -7.80 20.89 1.55
CA LYS A 145 -7.72 22.35 1.37
C LYS A 145 -8.60 22.84 0.20
N TRP A 146 -8.47 22.19 -0.98
CA TRP A 146 -9.13 22.64 -2.20
C TRP A 146 -10.62 22.30 -2.26
N PHE A 147 -11.04 21.20 -1.64
CA PHE A 147 -12.41 20.69 -1.65
C PHE A 147 -13.17 20.94 -0.33
N LYS A 148 -12.60 21.69 0.61
CA LYS A 148 -13.28 22.04 1.89
C LYS A 148 -14.66 22.66 1.62
N GLY A 149 -15.71 22.00 2.14
CA GLY A 149 -17.09 22.48 2.03
C GLY A 149 -17.83 22.09 0.73
N ARG A 150 -17.19 21.31 -0.19
CA ARG A 150 -17.85 20.77 -1.38
C ARG A 150 -17.11 19.58 -1.96
N ASN A 151 -17.82 18.51 -2.25
CA ASN A 151 -17.32 17.29 -2.94
C ASN A 151 -16.05 16.68 -2.35
N MET A 152 -15.71 16.95 -1.07
CA MET A 152 -14.46 16.48 -0.45
C MET A 152 -14.43 14.94 -0.39
N ALA A 153 -15.53 14.30 0.00
CA ALA A 153 -15.61 12.84 0.05
C ALA A 153 -15.41 12.20 -1.34
N LEU A 154 -16.00 12.80 -2.39
CA LEU A 154 -15.81 12.32 -3.75
C LEU A 154 -14.35 12.47 -4.20
N ALA A 155 -13.71 13.61 -3.92
CA ALA A 155 -12.31 13.85 -4.30
C ALA A 155 -11.35 12.89 -3.57
N MET A 156 -11.57 12.65 -2.27
CA MET A 156 -10.82 11.66 -1.49
C MET A 156 -11.04 10.23 -2.00
N GLY A 157 -12.28 9.88 -2.32
CA GLY A 157 -12.61 8.57 -2.89
C GLY A 157 -11.94 8.35 -4.25
N LEU A 158 -11.94 9.35 -5.13
CA LEU A 158 -11.28 9.29 -6.43
C LEU A 158 -9.75 9.15 -6.28
N GLN A 159 -9.13 9.84 -5.34
CA GLN A 159 -7.70 9.67 -5.06
C GLN A 159 -7.37 8.21 -4.75
N LEU A 160 -8.10 7.60 -3.82
CA LEU A 160 -7.87 6.21 -3.43
C LEU A 160 -8.15 5.23 -4.59
N ALA A 161 -9.23 5.45 -5.34
CA ALA A 161 -9.59 4.62 -6.49
C ALA A 161 -8.51 4.67 -7.57
N ILE A 162 -8.02 5.86 -7.92
CA ILE A 162 -6.99 6.04 -8.94
C ILE A 162 -5.64 5.46 -8.49
N ALA A 163 -5.28 5.59 -7.20
CA ALA A 163 -4.11 4.94 -6.65
C ALA A 163 -4.21 3.39 -6.79
N ARG A 164 -5.35 2.80 -6.41
CA ARG A 164 -5.59 1.35 -6.58
C ARG A 164 -5.60 0.92 -8.04
N PHE A 165 -6.10 1.78 -8.93
CA PHE A 165 -6.03 1.54 -10.36
C PHE A 165 -4.58 1.53 -10.87
N GLY A 166 -3.67 2.33 -10.28
CA GLY A 166 -2.23 2.25 -10.54
C GLY A 166 -1.65 0.87 -10.24
N THR A 167 -1.96 0.30 -9.05
CA THR A 167 -1.60 -1.09 -8.70
C THR A 167 -2.13 -2.11 -9.72
N ALA A 168 -3.43 -2.05 -10.03
CA ALA A 168 -4.04 -2.99 -10.95
C ALA A 168 -3.40 -2.93 -12.35
N THR A 169 -3.16 -1.72 -12.84
CA THR A 169 -2.52 -1.50 -14.14
C THR A 169 -1.08 -2.04 -14.15
N ALA A 170 -0.30 -1.81 -13.08
CA ALA A 170 1.06 -2.33 -12.97
C ALA A 170 1.08 -3.87 -13.07
N ILE A 171 0.22 -4.53 -12.30
CA ILE A 171 0.12 -5.99 -12.29
C ILE A 171 -0.27 -6.54 -13.67
N LEU A 172 -1.25 -5.94 -14.35
CA LEU A 172 -1.72 -6.40 -15.66
C LEU A 172 -0.72 -6.13 -16.79
N VAL A 173 -0.07 -4.96 -16.77
CA VAL A 173 0.76 -4.51 -17.89
C VAL A 173 2.18 -5.06 -17.82
N ALA A 174 2.73 -5.33 -16.63
CA ALA A 174 4.11 -5.77 -16.49
C ALA A 174 4.42 -7.07 -17.28
N PRO A 175 3.62 -8.15 -17.23
CA PRO A 175 3.86 -9.35 -18.04
C PRO A 175 3.73 -9.11 -19.55
N MET A 176 2.92 -8.14 -19.96
CA MET A 176 2.81 -7.77 -21.38
C MET A 176 4.07 -7.06 -21.88
N ILE A 177 4.75 -6.31 -21.00
CA ILE A 177 6.00 -5.60 -21.28
C ILE A 177 7.19 -6.57 -21.28
N VAL A 178 7.23 -7.49 -20.30
CA VAL A 178 8.24 -8.54 -20.18
C VAL A 178 7.62 -9.84 -20.64
N ARG A 179 7.73 -10.11 -21.95
CA ARG A 179 7.17 -11.33 -22.55
C ARG A 179 7.78 -12.57 -21.93
N GLN A 180 6.95 -13.57 -21.67
CA GLN A 180 7.45 -14.89 -21.28
C GLN A 180 8.41 -15.44 -22.35
N LYS A 181 9.49 -16.02 -21.89
CA LYS A 181 10.50 -16.71 -22.69
C LYS A 181 10.38 -18.22 -22.56
N ALA A 182 10.91 -18.94 -23.54
CA ALA A 182 11.01 -20.38 -23.47
C ALA A 182 11.93 -20.81 -22.31
N LEU A 183 11.74 -22.04 -21.83
CA LEU A 183 12.54 -22.58 -20.73
C LEU A 183 14.03 -22.55 -21.09
N GLY A 184 14.85 -21.92 -20.24
CA GLY A 184 16.31 -21.80 -20.46
C GLY A 184 16.74 -20.54 -21.19
N GLU A 185 15.86 -19.76 -21.75
CA GLU A 185 16.23 -18.45 -22.32
C GLU A 185 16.49 -17.40 -21.21
N ILE A 186 17.54 -16.59 -21.41
CA ILE A 186 17.97 -15.57 -20.44
C ILE A 186 17.21 -14.28 -20.65
N TYR A 187 16.63 -13.74 -19.59
CA TYR A 187 16.08 -12.38 -19.55
C TYR A 187 17.21 -11.38 -19.40
N THR A 188 17.37 -10.49 -20.38
CA THR A 188 18.40 -9.45 -20.34
C THR A 188 18.07 -8.37 -19.32
N LEU A 189 19.09 -7.60 -18.90
CA LEU A 189 18.91 -6.43 -18.03
C LEU A 189 17.91 -5.43 -18.64
N SER A 190 18.00 -5.20 -19.94
CA SER A 190 17.11 -4.30 -20.67
C SER A 190 15.64 -4.75 -20.60
N GLU A 191 15.37 -6.04 -20.75
CA GLU A 191 14.02 -6.59 -20.68
C GLU A 191 13.46 -6.51 -19.26
N THR A 192 14.25 -6.92 -18.28
CA THR A 192 13.90 -6.89 -16.86
C THR A 192 13.63 -5.46 -16.37
N ASN A 193 14.34 -4.48 -16.91
CA ASN A 193 14.22 -3.07 -16.53
C ASN A 193 13.06 -2.33 -17.21
N ARG A 194 12.44 -2.87 -18.27
CA ARG A 194 11.35 -2.18 -19.00
C ARG A 194 10.21 -1.72 -18.09
N PRO A 195 9.67 -2.53 -17.14
CA PRO A 195 8.63 -2.07 -16.24
C PRO A 195 9.06 -0.91 -15.36
N ALA A 196 10.32 -0.94 -14.87
CA ALA A 196 10.89 0.14 -14.06
C ALA A 196 11.04 1.44 -14.85
N LEU A 197 11.51 1.36 -16.11
CA LEU A 197 11.61 2.51 -17.02
C LEU A 197 10.25 3.14 -17.29
N ILE A 198 9.23 2.32 -17.58
CA ILE A 198 7.86 2.81 -17.81
C ILE A 198 7.33 3.45 -16.51
N GLY A 199 7.50 2.79 -15.37
CA GLY A 199 7.09 3.32 -14.07
C GLY A 199 7.77 4.65 -13.75
N LEU A 200 9.08 4.77 -14.02
CA LEU A 200 9.84 6.01 -13.86
C LEU A 200 9.31 7.12 -14.79
N ALA A 201 8.98 6.80 -16.04
CA ALA A 201 8.40 7.77 -16.97
C ALA A 201 7.03 8.28 -16.49
N VAL A 202 6.18 7.38 -15.99
CA VAL A 202 4.88 7.75 -15.41
C VAL A 202 5.05 8.60 -14.14
N LEU A 203 6.05 8.29 -13.30
CA LEU A 203 6.43 9.10 -12.13
C LEU A 203 6.93 10.50 -12.53
N ALA A 204 7.72 10.60 -13.59
CA ALA A 204 8.19 11.89 -14.09
C ALA A 204 7.01 12.76 -14.56
N VAL A 205 6.03 12.18 -15.26
CA VAL A 205 4.77 12.88 -15.59
C VAL A 205 4.02 13.30 -14.33
N GLY A 206 3.94 12.43 -13.33
CA GLY A 206 3.35 12.75 -12.03
C GLY A 206 4.05 13.93 -11.34
N ALA A 207 5.38 13.98 -11.36
CA ALA A 207 6.15 15.08 -10.78
C ALA A 207 5.93 16.41 -11.52
N ILE A 208 5.82 16.39 -12.84
CA ILE A 208 5.47 17.58 -13.64
C ILE A 208 4.08 18.10 -13.25
N LEU A 209 3.10 17.19 -13.14
CA LEU A 209 1.73 17.57 -12.72
C LEU A 209 1.70 18.07 -11.28
N TRP A 210 2.51 17.50 -10.38
CA TRP A 210 2.71 18.05 -9.03
C TRP A 210 3.23 19.49 -9.06
N ALA A 211 4.23 19.78 -9.91
CA ALA A 211 4.76 21.14 -10.06
C ALA A 211 3.69 22.12 -10.59
N VAL A 212 2.84 21.68 -11.53
CA VAL A 212 1.67 22.46 -11.99
C VAL A 212 0.71 22.73 -10.82
N PHE A 213 0.40 21.71 -10.02
CA PHE A 213 -0.43 21.87 -8.83
C PHE A 213 0.17 22.89 -7.85
N VAL A 214 1.46 22.81 -7.55
CA VAL A 214 2.16 23.77 -6.66
C VAL A 214 2.03 25.22 -7.17
N ALA A 215 2.14 25.43 -8.49
CA ALA A 215 1.95 26.76 -9.09
C ALA A 215 0.49 27.23 -8.93
N MET A 216 -0.49 26.33 -9.13
CA MET A 216 -1.91 26.63 -8.92
C MET A 216 -2.21 26.96 -7.46
N ASP A 217 -1.67 26.17 -6.52
CA ASP A 217 -1.87 26.37 -5.07
C ASP A 217 -1.26 27.67 -4.57
N LYS A 218 -0.06 28.03 -5.07
CA LYS A 218 0.56 29.31 -4.79
C LYS A 218 -0.29 30.50 -5.28
N LYS A 219 -0.90 30.36 -6.48
CA LYS A 219 -1.82 31.37 -7.02
C LYS A 219 -3.10 31.47 -6.20
N PHE A 220 -3.65 30.33 -5.77
CA PHE A 220 -4.82 30.27 -4.91
C PHE A 220 -4.58 30.99 -3.57
N ASP A 221 -3.46 30.72 -2.87
CA ASP A 221 -3.15 31.38 -1.60
C ASP A 221 -2.99 32.89 -1.75
N LYS A 222 -2.34 33.34 -2.82
CA LYS A 222 -2.26 34.79 -3.11
C LYS A 222 -3.65 35.44 -3.27
N GLN A 223 -4.58 34.72 -3.91
CA GLN A 223 -5.96 35.21 -4.12
C GLN A 223 -6.80 35.18 -2.84
N ALA A 224 -6.57 34.18 -1.99
CA ALA A 224 -7.32 33.97 -0.76
C ALA A 224 -6.74 34.73 0.45
N GLY A 225 -5.53 35.29 0.34
CA GLY A 225 -4.81 35.87 1.46
C GLY A 225 -4.40 34.85 2.53
N THR A 226 -4.26 33.58 2.13
CA THR A 226 -3.91 32.46 3.02
C THR A 226 -2.45 32.04 2.86
N THR A 227 -1.93 31.30 3.83
CA THR A 227 -0.58 30.73 3.78
C THR A 227 -0.66 29.21 3.73
N ASP A 228 0.41 28.56 3.24
CA ASP A 228 0.52 27.10 3.18
C ASP A 228 0.79 26.46 4.56
N LYS A 229 1.13 27.28 5.54
CA LYS A 229 1.41 26.83 6.89
C LYS A 229 0.09 26.57 7.64
N VAL A 230 -0.03 25.40 8.23
CA VAL A 230 -1.10 25.11 9.18
C VAL A 230 -0.71 25.72 10.51
N GLU A 231 -1.46 26.74 10.98
CA GLU A 231 -1.36 27.16 12.36
C GLU A 231 -1.95 26.07 13.24
N THR A 232 -1.10 25.16 13.68
CA THR A 232 -1.48 24.15 14.68
C THR A 232 -1.51 24.85 16.05
N ALA A 233 -2.64 24.80 16.72
CA ALA A 233 -2.74 25.31 18.10
C ALA A 233 -1.66 24.66 18.96
N GLU A 234 -1.13 25.38 19.96
CA GLU A 234 -0.06 24.83 20.82
C GLU A 234 -0.45 23.56 21.54
N GLU A 235 -1.75 23.36 21.78
CA GLU A 235 -2.33 22.19 22.42
C GLU A 235 -2.31 20.94 21.52
N ASP A 236 -2.24 21.12 20.18
CA ASP A 236 -2.25 20.05 19.18
C ASP A 236 -0.84 19.67 18.68
N LYS A 237 0.21 20.31 19.24
CA LYS A 237 1.60 19.97 18.89
C LYS A 237 1.93 18.58 19.41
N PHE A 238 2.52 17.75 18.54
CA PHE A 238 3.03 16.42 18.86
C PHE A 238 3.96 16.47 20.08
N ARG A 239 3.67 15.64 21.07
CA ARG A 239 4.52 15.45 22.27
C ARG A 239 4.94 13.99 22.37
N PHE A 240 6.20 13.74 22.61
CA PHE A 240 6.71 12.37 22.81
C PHE A 240 5.99 11.62 23.95
N SER A 241 5.51 12.33 24.97
CA SER A 241 4.71 11.75 26.04
C SER A 241 3.38 11.14 25.58
N ASP A 242 2.84 11.61 24.44
CA ASP A 242 1.57 11.12 23.93
C ASP A 242 1.72 9.75 23.25
N ILE A 243 2.92 9.43 22.77
CA ILE A 243 3.26 8.09 22.27
C ILE A 243 2.96 7.04 23.33
N TRP A 244 3.47 7.23 24.56
CA TRP A 244 3.26 6.27 25.64
C TRP A 244 1.79 6.17 26.07
N LYS A 245 1.05 7.28 26.07
CA LYS A 245 -0.39 7.28 26.40
C LYS A 245 -1.18 6.46 25.38
N VAL A 246 -0.85 6.60 24.08
CA VAL A 246 -1.51 5.86 23.01
C VAL A 246 -1.11 4.38 23.05
N LEU A 247 0.19 4.06 23.17
CA LEU A 247 0.68 2.68 23.24
C LEU A 247 0.22 1.94 24.53
N SER A 248 -0.04 2.66 25.60
CA SER A 248 -0.58 2.06 26.85
C SER A 248 -2.07 1.68 26.73
N ASN A 249 -2.76 2.07 25.66
CA ASN A 249 -4.15 1.69 25.44
C ASN A 249 -4.23 0.30 24.78
N PRO A 250 -4.69 -0.74 25.48
CA PRO A 250 -4.70 -2.09 24.93
C PRO A 250 -5.60 -2.25 23.70
N ARG A 251 -6.66 -1.45 23.58
CA ARG A 251 -7.55 -1.47 22.41
C ARG A 251 -6.90 -0.86 21.19
N PHE A 252 -6.10 0.18 21.40
CA PHE A 252 -5.27 0.74 20.34
C PHE A 252 -4.26 -0.30 19.83
N LEU A 253 -3.58 -1.01 20.74
CA LEU A 253 -2.66 -2.08 20.37
C LEU A 253 -3.36 -3.21 19.60
N MET A 254 -4.58 -3.59 19.99
CA MET A 254 -5.37 -4.56 19.23
C MET A 254 -5.64 -4.07 17.80
N ILE A 255 -6.03 -2.80 17.60
CA ILE A 255 -6.22 -2.24 16.27
C ILE A 255 -4.90 -2.22 15.48
N ALA A 256 -3.80 -1.83 16.10
CA ALA A 256 -2.50 -1.78 15.44
C ALA A 256 -2.01 -3.18 15.03
N VAL A 257 -2.17 -4.20 15.90
CA VAL A 257 -1.83 -5.60 15.58
C VAL A 257 -2.76 -6.16 14.50
N LEU A 258 -4.08 -5.89 14.59
CA LEU A 258 -5.01 -6.25 13.51
C LEU A 258 -4.59 -5.61 12.18
N CYS A 259 -4.23 -4.34 12.19
CA CYS A 259 -3.79 -3.62 11.01
C CYS A 259 -2.57 -4.30 10.36
N VAL A 260 -1.47 -4.49 11.10
CA VAL A 260 -0.25 -5.06 10.52
C VAL A 260 -0.47 -6.47 10.00
N THR A 261 -1.12 -7.35 10.77
CA THR A 261 -1.33 -8.74 10.39
C THR A 261 -2.25 -8.88 9.18
N PHE A 262 -3.35 -8.14 9.20
CA PHE A 262 -4.31 -8.12 8.10
C PHE A 262 -3.71 -7.56 6.79
N TYR A 263 -3.06 -6.39 6.85
CA TYR A 263 -2.46 -5.79 5.65
C TYR A 263 -1.32 -6.64 5.07
N CYS A 264 -0.53 -7.31 5.93
CA CYS A 264 0.52 -8.22 5.47
C CYS A 264 -0.06 -9.43 4.71
N CYS A 265 -1.18 -9.99 5.17
CA CYS A 265 -1.87 -11.09 4.48
C CYS A 265 -2.26 -10.73 3.04
N VAL A 266 -2.58 -9.47 2.75
CA VAL A 266 -3.07 -9.09 1.42
C VAL A 266 -1.98 -8.43 0.57
N ILE A 267 -1.34 -7.37 1.10
CA ILE A 267 -0.41 -6.56 0.31
C ILE A 267 0.89 -7.34 0.04
N ARG A 268 1.40 -8.09 1.02
CA ARG A 268 2.63 -8.87 0.85
C ARG A 268 2.39 -10.18 0.12
N PHE A 269 1.24 -10.81 0.33
CA PHE A 269 0.79 -11.91 -0.52
C PHE A 269 0.78 -11.50 -2.00
N LYS A 270 0.23 -10.34 -2.36
CA LYS A 270 0.19 -9.84 -3.73
C LYS A 270 1.58 -9.79 -4.42
N LYS A 271 2.66 -9.51 -3.67
CA LYS A 271 4.03 -9.48 -4.22
C LYS A 271 4.53 -10.86 -4.67
N PHE A 272 4.02 -11.94 -4.08
CA PHE A 272 4.43 -13.33 -4.36
C PHE A 272 3.29 -14.17 -4.96
N GLY A 273 2.12 -13.58 -5.13
CA GLY A 273 0.89 -14.31 -5.44
C GLY A 273 0.91 -15.07 -6.76
N VAL A 274 1.61 -14.58 -7.80
CA VAL A 274 1.80 -15.33 -9.04
C VAL A 274 2.58 -16.62 -8.74
N SER A 275 3.71 -16.49 -8.03
CA SER A 275 4.58 -17.63 -7.67
C SER A 275 3.91 -18.65 -6.74
N ILE A 276 2.81 -18.26 -6.09
CA ILE A 276 1.98 -19.13 -5.26
C ILE A 276 0.88 -19.80 -6.09
N LEU A 277 0.13 -19.02 -6.86
CA LEU A 277 -1.06 -19.52 -7.55
C LEU A 277 -0.74 -20.44 -8.73
N LEU A 278 0.34 -20.15 -9.48
CA LEU A 278 0.75 -20.95 -10.64
C LEU A 278 0.98 -22.43 -10.28
N PRO A 279 1.91 -22.76 -9.35
CA PRO A 279 2.21 -24.14 -9.05
C PRO A 279 1.09 -24.87 -8.30
N LEU A 280 0.31 -24.17 -7.47
CA LEU A 280 -0.73 -24.81 -6.67
C LEU A 280 -1.99 -25.13 -7.47
N PHE A 281 -2.40 -24.27 -8.40
CA PHE A 281 -3.70 -24.45 -9.08
C PHE A 281 -3.58 -24.69 -10.58
N GLY A 282 -2.37 -24.70 -11.15
CA GLY A 282 -2.18 -24.92 -12.58
C GLY A 282 -2.83 -23.84 -13.45
N VAL A 283 -2.98 -22.63 -12.95
CA VAL A 283 -3.46 -21.46 -13.71
C VAL A 283 -2.34 -20.91 -14.58
N ASP A 284 -2.68 -20.37 -15.75
CA ASP A 284 -1.71 -19.67 -16.59
C ASP A 284 -1.29 -18.34 -15.97
N LEU A 285 -0.13 -17.79 -16.38
CA LEU A 285 0.38 -16.52 -15.91
C LEU A 285 -0.62 -15.38 -16.10
N ASP A 286 -1.30 -15.34 -17.25
CA ASP A 286 -2.29 -14.31 -17.55
C ASP A 286 -3.47 -14.36 -16.58
N ILE A 287 -3.93 -15.57 -16.24
CA ILE A 287 -5.01 -15.78 -15.28
C ILE A 287 -4.54 -15.41 -13.88
N ALA A 288 -3.37 -15.88 -13.44
CA ALA A 288 -2.84 -15.54 -12.11
C ALA A 288 -2.66 -14.02 -11.95
N THR A 289 -2.14 -13.36 -12.98
CA THR A 289 -1.97 -11.91 -13.03
C THR A 289 -3.31 -11.18 -12.97
N LEU A 290 -4.30 -11.63 -13.75
CA LEU A 290 -5.65 -11.07 -13.72
C LEU A 290 -6.28 -11.20 -12.32
N LEU A 291 -6.17 -12.38 -11.71
CA LEU A 291 -6.69 -12.62 -10.37
C LEU A 291 -6.06 -11.67 -9.33
N LEU A 292 -4.74 -11.50 -9.35
CA LEU A 292 -4.08 -10.56 -8.44
C LEU A 292 -4.51 -9.11 -8.69
N ALA A 293 -4.69 -8.72 -9.94
CA ALA A 293 -5.19 -7.38 -10.29
C ALA A 293 -6.64 -7.15 -9.82
N MET A 294 -7.45 -8.21 -9.69
CA MET A 294 -8.81 -8.10 -9.15
C MET A 294 -8.82 -7.65 -7.68
N ILE A 295 -7.77 -7.93 -6.88
CA ILE A 295 -7.74 -7.51 -5.48
C ILE A 295 -7.91 -5.99 -5.33
N PRO A 296 -7.10 -5.12 -5.97
CA PRO A 296 -7.35 -3.68 -5.93
C PRO A 296 -8.68 -3.26 -6.58
N PHE A 297 -9.16 -3.94 -7.62
CA PHE A 297 -10.49 -3.64 -8.20
C PHE A 297 -11.62 -3.91 -7.20
N PHE A 298 -11.57 -4.99 -6.43
CA PHE A 298 -12.52 -5.23 -5.36
C PHE A 298 -12.53 -4.09 -4.33
N THR A 299 -11.36 -3.52 -3.99
CA THR A 299 -11.32 -2.40 -3.04
C THR A 299 -11.94 -1.13 -3.61
N ILE A 300 -11.77 -0.84 -4.90
CA ILE A 300 -12.40 0.31 -5.54
C ILE A 300 -13.93 0.20 -5.45
N LEU A 301 -14.47 -0.99 -5.70
CA LEU A 301 -15.90 -1.24 -5.75
C LEU A 301 -16.51 -1.38 -4.34
N PHE A 302 -15.93 -2.23 -3.50
CA PHE A 302 -16.55 -2.66 -2.25
C PHE A 302 -16.22 -1.77 -1.05
N THR A 303 -15.08 -1.03 -1.04
CA THR A 303 -14.75 -0.18 0.11
C THR A 303 -15.80 0.90 0.37
N PRO A 304 -16.31 1.64 -0.65
CA PRO A 304 -17.38 2.60 -0.42
C PRO A 304 -18.70 1.94 0.04
N LEU A 305 -19.02 0.77 -0.50
CA LEU A 305 -20.24 0.01 -0.13
C LEU A 305 -20.16 -0.46 1.31
N PHE A 306 -19.03 -1.03 1.72
CA PHE A 306 -18.85 -1.49 3.10
C PHE A 306 -18.68 -0.33 4.08
N GLY A 307 -18.08 0.79 3.68
CA GLY A 307 -18.07 2.02 4.48
C GLY A 307 -19.50 2.48 4.80
N ALA A 308 -20.35 2.62 3.78
CA ALA A 308 -21.76 2.99 3.96
C ALA A 308 -22.54 1.96 4.80
N LEU A 309 -22.23 0.66 4.64
CA LEU A 309 -22.84 -0.41 5.45
C LEU A 309 -22.45 -0.29 6.92
N VAL A 310 -21.16 -0.10 7.21
CA VAL A 310 -20.64 0.06 8.58
C VAL A 310 -21.21 1.32 9.24
N ASP A 311 -21.30 2.43 8.50
CA ASP A 311 -21.86 3.68 9.01
C ASP A 311 -23.36 3.49 9.36
N LYS A 312 -24.12 2.81 8.52
CA LYS A 312 -25.56 2.61 8.71
C LYS A 312 -25.88 1.57 9.81
N VAL A 313 -25.18 0.45 9.83
CA VAL A 313 -25.50 -0.71 10.68
C VAL A 313 -24.74 -0.65 12.00
N GLY A 314 -23.59 0.03 12.02
CA GLY A 314 -22.61 -0.07 13.10
C GLY A 314 -21.92 -1.45 13.11
N LYS A 315 -21.73 -2.02 14.29
CA LYS A 315 -21.14 -3.35 14.51
C LYS A 315 -19.73 -3.48 13.90
N ALA A 316 -18.92 -2.42 14.01
CA ALA A 316 -17.59 -2.36 13.39
C ALA A 316 -16.71 -3.57 13.75
N THR A 317 -16.73 -4.01 15.02
CA THR A 317 -15.93 -5.16 15.46
C THR A 317 -16.38 -6.48 14.81
N LEU A 318 -17.69 -6.65 14.54
CA LEU A 318 -18.20 -7.81 13.82
C LEU A 318 -17.70 -7.83 12.36
N TRP A 319 -17.72 -6.68 11.69
CA TRP A 319 -17.23 -6.59 10.33
C TRP A 319 -15.71 -6.83 10.23
N MET A 320 -14.94 -6.43 11.24
CA MET A 320 -13.51 -6.78 11.34
C MET A 320 -13.32 -8.29 11.46
N ILE A 321 -14.15 -9.00 12.26
CA ILE A 321 -14.10 -10.46 12.37
C ILE A 321 -14.45 -11.11 11.02
N VAL A 322 -15.56 -10.71 10.40
CA VAL A 322 -16.00 -11.28 9.11
C VAL A 322 -14.94 -11.10 8.02
N GLY A 323 -14.40 -9.89 7.90
CA GLY A 323 -13.36 -9.62 6.91
C GLY A 323 -12.05 -10.37 7.18
N SER A 324 -11.62 -10.47 8.45
CA SER A 324 -10.43 -11.25 8.82
C SER A 324 -10.65 -12.76 8.60
N ALA A 325 -11.87 -13.25 8.86
CA ALA A 325 -12.24 -14.64 8.59
C ALA A 325 -12.24 -14.96 7.09
N LEU A 326 -12.69 -14.04 6.24
CA LEU A 326 -12.62 -14.20 4.78
C LEU A 326 -11.17 -14.27 4.29
N VAL A 327 -10.29 -13.39 4.82
CA VAL A 327 -8.86 -13.40 4.48
C VAL A 327 -8.20 -14.71 4.95
N LEU A 328 -8.43 -15.14 6.19
CA LEU A 328 -7.89 -16.40 6.68
C LEU A 328 -8.42 -17.60 5.87
N ALA A 329 -9.72 -17.64 5.59
CA ALA A 329 -10.32 -18.72 4.80
C ALA A 329 -9.77 -18.75 3.37
N SER A 330 -9.45 -17.58 2.77
CA SER A 330 -8.76 -17.50 1.49
C SER A 330 -7.41 -18.24 1.54
N HIS A 331 -6.56 -17.94 2.51
CA HIS A 331 -5.25 -18.60 2.66
C HIS A 331 -5.37 -20.08 3.01
N LEU A 332 -6.38 -20.47 3.79
CA LEU A 332 -6.68 -21.90 4.06
C LEU A 332 -7.08 -22.63 2.78
N ILE A 333 -7.88 -22.00 1.93
CA ILE A 333 -8.24 -22.58 0.62
C ILE A 333 -7.01 -22.71 -0.26
N ILE A 334 -6.16 -21.67 -0.36
CA ILE A 334 -4.93 -21.72 -1.16
C ILE A 334 -4.04 -22.89 -0.70
N THR A 335 -3.96 -23.14 0.61
CA THR A 335 -3.06 -24.15 1.18
C THR A 335 -3.61 -25.58 1.12
N PHE A 336 -4.89 -25.76 1.40
CA PHE A 336 -5.47 -27.09 1.63
C PHE A 336 -6.42 -27.57 0.53
N ALA A 337 -6.78 -26.72 -0.43
CA ALA A 337 -7.60 -27.17 -1.55
C ALA A 337 -6.83 -28.12 -2.48
N PRO A 338 -7.53 -28.98 -3.23
CA PRO A 338 -6.92 -29.85 -4.22
C PRO A 338 -6.07 -29.06 -5.23
N GLN A 339 -4.82 -29.51 -5.42
CA GLN A 339 -3.90 -28.93 -6.38
C GLN A 339 -4.37 -29.15 -7.82
N GLY A 340 -3.97 -28.23 -8.72
CA GLY A 340 -4.31 -28.31 -10.15
C GLY A 340 -5.78 -27.99 -10.47
N VAL A 341 -6.55 -27.43 -9.52
CA VAL A 341 -7.96 -27.05 -9.74
C VAL A 341 -8.09 -25.52 -9.72
N PRO A 342 -8.17 -24.86 -10.89
CA PRO A 342 -8.21 -23.40 -11.01
C PRO A 342 -9.34 -22.71 -10.24
N ALA A 343 -10.48 -23.38 -10.05
CA ALA A 343 -11.64 -22.82 -9.36
C ALA A 343 -11.31 -22.29 -7.95
N TYR A 344 -10.39 -22.94 -7.24
CA TYR A 344 -10.00 -22.52 -5.90
C TYR A 344 -9.17 -21.23 -5.92
N ALA A 345 -8.39 -20.96 -6.97
CA ALA A 345 -7.72 -19.68 -7.15
C ALA A 345 -8.72 -18.52 -7.27
N TYR A 346 -9.79 -18.71 -8.08
CA TYR A 346 -10.84 -17.69 -8.23
C TYR A 346 -11.57 -17.43 -6.91
N ILE A 347 -11.97 -18.48 -6.21
CA ILE A 347 -12.71 -18.37 -4.94
C ILE A 347 -11.85 -17.67 -3.89
N SER A 348 -10.60 -18.10 -3.72
CA SER A 348 -9.69 -17.54 -2.70
C SER A 348 -9.40 -16.07 -2.95
N ILE A 349 -9.09 -15.68 -4.19
CA ILE A 349 -8.80 -14.27 -4.51
C ILE A 349 -10.04 -13.39 -4.38
N ALA A 350 -11.23 -13.89 -4.74
CA ALA A 350 -12.48 -13.16 -4.51
C ALA A 350 -12.71 -12.92 -3.00
N MET A 351 -12.54 -13.95 -2.16
CA MET A 351 -12.65 -13.84 -0.70
C MET A 351 -11.60 -12.86 -0.14
N LEU A 352 -10.36 -12.92 -0.63
CA LEU A 352 -9.28 -12.04 -0.22
C LEU A 352 -9.61 -10.57 -0.54
N GLY A 353 -10.10 -10.29 -1.75
CA GLY A 353 -10.47 -8.95 -2.20
C GLY A 353 -11.65 -8.35 -1.42
N VAL A 354 -12.68 -9.17 -1.16
CA VAL A 354 -13.83 -8.76 -0.34
C VAL A 354 -13.39 -8.48 1.10
N GLY A 355 -12.62 -9.37 1.72
CA GLY A 355 -12.08 -9.17 3.07
C GLY A 355 -11.20 -7.92 3.15
N TYR A 356 -10.36 -7.69 2.13
CA TYR A 356 -9.49 -6.52 2.03
C TYR A 356 -10.27 -5.19 1.93
N SER A 357 -11.47 -5.23 1.41
CA SER A 357 -12.34 -4.05 1.37
C SER A 357 -13.09 -3.82 2.68
N LEU A 358 -13.46 -4.90 3.37
CA LEU A 358 -14.34 -4.85 4.55
C LEU A 358 -13.62 -4.42 5.82
N VAL A 359 -12.45 -4.99 6.14
CA VAL A 359 -11.74 -4.69 7.39
C VAL A 359 -11.33 -3.22 7.50
N PRO A 360 -10.69 -2.59 6.49
CA PRO A 360 -10.33 -1.18 6.58
C PRO A 360 -11.54 -0.26 6.74
N SER A 361 -12.67 -0.59 6.11
CA SER A 361 -13.91 0.19 6.22
C SER A 361 -14.47 0.24 7.64
N ALA A 362 -14.18 -0.77 8.47
CA ALA A 362 -14.59 -0.83 9.88
C ALA A 362 -13.48 -0.38 10.84
N MET A 363 -12.22 -0.70 10.55
CA MET A 363 -11.08 -0.50 11.43
C MET A 363 -10.66 0.97 11.55
N TRP A 364 -10.48 1.66 10.42
CA TRP A 364 -10.01 3.05 10.44
C TRP A 364 -10.98 4.01 11.14
N PRO A 365 -12.32 3.93 10.93
CA PRO A 365 -13.28 4.74 11.68
C PRO A 365 -13.37 4.39 13.17
N SER A 366 -12.83 3.25 13.60
CA SER A 366 -12.83 2.84 15.01
C SER A 366 -11.72 3.52 15.84
N VAL A 367 -10.65 4.00 15.21
CA VAL A 367 -9.54 4.66 15.91
C VAL A 367 -10.00 5.90 16.69
N PRO A 368 -10.77 6.85 16.10
CA PRO A 368 -11.26 8.03 16.80
C PRO A 368 -12.22 7.73 17.94
N LYS A 369 -12.85 6.54 17.96
CA LYS A 369 -13.74 6.11 19.05
C LYS A 369 -12.97 5.63 20.28
N ILE A 370 -11.68 5.32 20.14
CA ILE A 370 -10.82 4.76 21.20
C ILE A 370 -9.82 5.80 21.72
N ILE A 371 -9.36 6.69 20.85
CA ILE A 371 -8.30 7.66 21.14
C ILE A 371 -8.91 9.07 21.15
N PRO A 372 -8.60 9.90 22.16
CA PRO A 372 -9.03 11.29 22.20
C PRO A 372 -8.56 12.08 20.97
N GLU A 373 -9.39 13.03 20.51
CA GLU A 373 -9.17 13.80 19.29
C GLU A 373 -7.78 14.45 19.21
N LYS A 374 -7.30 15.02 20.31
CA LYS A 374 -5.97 15.63 20.42
C LYS A 374 -4.80 14.66 20.13
N ASN A 375 -5.00 13.35 20.28
CA ASN A 375 -3.97 12.33 20.09
C ASN A 375 -4.16 11.52 18.80
N LEU A 376 -5.14 11.86 17.95
CA LEU A 376 -5.45 11.07 16.74
C LEU A 376 -4.30 11.07 15.74
N GLY A 377 -3.63 12.18 15.54
CA GLY A 377 -2.47 12.25 14.64
C GLY A 377 -1.35 11.30 15.08
N THR A 378 -1.05 11.28 16.38
CA THR A 378 -0.08 10.35 16.97
C THR A 378 -0.55 8.89 16.82
N ALA A 379 -1.84 8.62 17.06
CA ALA A 379 -2.39 7.28 16.94
C ALA A 379 -2.29 6.75 15.50
N TYR A 380 -2.70 7.51 14.50
CA TYR A 380 -2.57 7.09 13.10
C TYR A 380 -1.11 6.86 12.70
N SER A 381 -0.20 7.75 13.10
CA SER A 381 1.24 7.59 12.83
C SER A 381 1.80 6.31 13.46
N LEU A 382 1.38 5.96 14.66
CA LEU A 382 1.79 4.73 15.35
C LEU A 382 1.20 3.47 14.71
N VAL A 383 -0.06 3.50 14.26
CA VAL A 383 -0.64 2.36 13.50
C VAL A 383 0.15 2.13 12.22
N TYR A 384 0.44 3.18 11.45
CA TYR A 384 1.25 3.07 10.24
C TYR A 384 2.69 2.61 10.53
N TRP A 385 3.28 3.08 11.62
CA TRP A 385 4.61 2.65 12.05
C TRP A 385 4.66 1.15 12.33
N ILE A 386 3.72 0.62 13.12
CA ILE A 386 3.59 -0.82 13.42
C ILE A 386 3.28 -1.61 12.14
N GLN A 387 2.39 -1.09 11.28
CA GLN A 387 2.08 -1.71 9.99
C GLN A 387 3.34 -1.87 9.12
N ASN A 388 4.17 -0.84 9.04
CA ASN A 388 5.40 -0.87 8.24
C ASN A 388 6.42 -1.88 8.76
N MET A 389 6.44 -2.22 10.06
CA MET A 389 7.30 -3.29 10.59
C MET A 389 6.97 -4.64 9.93
N GLY A 390 5.71 -5.01 9.85
CA GLY A 390 5.28 -6.22 9.15
C GLY A 390 5.50 -6.13 7.64
N MET A 391 5.21 -4.96 7.06
CA MET A 391 5.40 -4.72 5.64
C MET A 391 6.89 -4.81 5.22
N TRP A 392 7.80 -4.55 6.13
CA TRP A 392 9.25 -4.76 5.94
C TRP A 392 9.66 -6.22 6.15
N ALA A 393 9.23 -6.84 7.25
CA ALA A 393 9.72 -8.16 7.64
C ALA A 393 9.17 -9.30 6.78
N VAL A 394 7.87 -9.26 6.43
CA VAL A 394 7.19 -10.36 5.73
C VAL A 394 7.78 -10.67 4.35
N PRO A 395 8.05 -9.70 3.45
CA PRO A 395 8.61 -10.04 2.14
C PRO A 395 10.03 -10.60 2.22
N ILE A 396 10.85 -10.17 3.19
CA ILE A 396 12.15 -10.77 3.43
C ILE A 396 12.00 -12.25 3.78
N TYR A 397 11.11 -12.56 4.73
CA TYR A 397 10.92 -13.91 5.20
C TYR A 397 10.34 -14.83 4.11
N VAL A 398 9.30 -14.37 3.40
CA VAL A 398 8.68 -15.13 2.30
C VAL A 398 9.67 -15.33 1.14
N GLY A 399 10.43 -14.31 0.78
CA GLY A 399 11.47 -14.42 -0.25
C GLY A 399 12.53 -15.48 0.10
N HIS A 400 12.95 -15.53 1.38
CA HIS A 400 13.90 -16.55 1.85
C HIS A 400 13.32 -17.97 1.81
N ILE A 401 12.01 -18.14 2.10
CA ILE A 401 11.36 -19.45 1.95
C ILE A 401 11.49 -19.95 0.52
N PHE A 402 11.11 -19.12 -0.45
CA PHE A 402 11.21 -19.47 -1.86
C PHE A 402 12.65 -19.79 -2.31
N ALA A 403 13.61 -18.95 -1.92
CA ALA A 403 15.02 -19.12 -2.30
C ALA A 403 15.65 -20.37 -1.66
N ARG A 404 15.20 -20.77 -0.48
CA ARG A 404 15.68 -21.98 0.21
C ARG A 404 15.09 -23.26 -0.36
N GLU A 405 13.81 -23.23 -0.71
CA GLU A 405 13.05 -24.42 -1.16
C GLU A 405 13.32 -24.71 -2.64
N ILE A 406 13.45 -23.70 -3.47
CA ILE A 406 13.68 -23.84 -4.91
C ILE A 406 15.17 -23.83 -5.17
N THR A 407 15.77 -25.02 -5.26
CA THR A 407 17.21 -25.22 -5.56
C THR A 407 17.45 -25.64 -6.99
N GLU A 408 16.43 -26.22 -7.66
CA GLU A 408 16.49 -26.69 -9.03
C GLU A 408 15.45 -25.98 -9.89
N THR A 409 15.89 -25.45 -11.01
CA THR A 409 15.03 -24.76 -11.97
C THR A 409 13.99 -25.73 -12.57
N GLY A 410 12.71 -25.30 -12.52
CA GLY A 410 11.60 -26.07 -13.10
C GLY A 410 11.19 -27.30 -12.28
N ASN A 411 11.69 -27.45 -11.05
CA ASN A 411 11.23 -28.52 -10.15
C ASN A 411 9.88 -28.13 -9.53
N HIS A 412 8.81 -28.59 -10.16
CA HIS A 412 7.44 -28.28 -9.76
C HIS A 412 7.10 -28.71 -8.32
N ALA A 413 7.70 -29.78 -7.81
CA ALA A 413 7.51 -30.20 -6.43
C ALA A 413 8.12 -29.22 -5.43
N GLN A 414 9.28 -28.66 -5.73
CA GLN A 414 9.93 -27.62 -4.92
C GLN A 414 9.14 -26.32 -4.98
N GLU A 415 8.58 -25.96 -6.13
CA GLU A 415 7.73 -24.76 -6.27
C GLU A 415 6.45 -24.88 -5.44
N ILE A 416 5.79 -26.05 -5.45
CA ILE A 416 4.64 -26.34 -4.60
C ILE A 416 5.01 -26.24 -3.12
N SER A 417 6.13 -26.86 -2.72
CA SER A 417 6.61 -26.82 -1.33
C SER A 417 6.84 -25.37 -0.87
N ALA A 418 7.54 -24.58 -1.67
CA ALA A 418 7.81 -23.18 -1.38
C ALA A 418 6.53 -22.34 -1.26
N ALA A 419 5.58 -22.54 -2.17
CA ALA A 419 4.28 -21.87 -2.13
C ALA A 419 3.50 -22.21 -0.86
N LEU A 420 3.45 -23.49 -0.46
CA LEU A 420 2.77 -23.92 0.76
C LEU A 420 3.43 -23.36 2.03
N HIS A 421 4.77 -23.39 2.10
CA HIS A 421 5.48 -22.83 3.25
C HIS A 421 5.31 -21.29 3.34
N ALA A 422 5.27 -20.60 2.21
CA ALA A 422 4.93 -19.17 2.16
C ALA A 422 3.50 -18.93 2.66
N GLU A 423 2.53 -19.78 2.29
CA GLU A 423 1.14 -19.66 2.74
C GLU A 423 0.98 -19.87 4.25
N TYR A 424 1.78 -20.73 4.89
CA TYR A 424 1.75 -20.86 6.34
C TYR A 424 2.07 -19.56 7.08
N VAL A 425 2.89 -18.68 6.50
CA VAL A 425 3.13 -17.35 7.05
C VAL A 425 1.86 -16.51 7.03
N PHE A 426 1.15 -16.51 5.89
CA PHE A 426 -0.08 -15.75 5.74
C PHE A 426 -1.22 -16.33 6.58
N ILE A 427 -1.31 -17.65 6.72
CA ILE A 427 -2.25 -18.30 7.65
C ILE A 427 -1.97 -17.87 9.09
N LEU A 428 -0.72 -17.91 9.54
CA LEU A 428 -0.35 -17.47 10.90
C LEU A 428 -0.78 -16.02 11.15
N LEU A 429 -0.49 -15.13 10.21
CA LEU A 429 -0.90 -13.73 10.29
C LEU A 429 -2.43 -13.59 10.30
N GLY A 430 -3.14 -14.36 9.48
CA GLY A 430 -4.60 -14.40 9.45
C GLY A 430 -5.22 -14.91 10.76
N VAL A 431 -4.63 -15.93 11.37
CA VAL A 431 -5.04 -16.44 12.70
C VAL A 431 -4.86 -15.37 13.78
N VAL A 432 -3.73 -14.66 13.77
CA VAL A 432 -3.51 -13.55 14.70
C VAL A 432 -4.51 -12.42 14.45
N ALA A 433 -4.79 -12.09 13.19
CA ALA A 433 -5.75 -11.05 12.82
C ALA A 433 -7.16 -11.36 13.36
N ILE A 434 -7.66 -12.58 13.16
CA ILE A 434 -9.00 -12.98 13.66
C ILE A 434 -9.02 -13.06 15.18
N ALA A 435 -7.97 -13.57 15.81
CA ALA A 435 -7.88 -13.64 17.28
C ALA A 435 -7.95 -12.24 17.90
N VAL A 436 -7.22 -11.27 17.33
CA VAL A 436 -7.24 -9.89 17.80
C VAL A 436 -8.58 -9.20 17.52
N ALA A 437 -9.21 -9.47 16.36
CA ALA A 437 -10.55 -8.97 16.07
C ALA A 437 -11.59 -9.50 17.06
N LEU A 438 -11.50 -10.77 17.46
CA LEU A 438 -12.34 -11.37 18.51
C LEU A 438 -12.08 -10.73 19.87
N MET A 439 -10.81 -10.51 20.25
CA MET A 439 -10.47 -9.82 21.51
C MET A 439 -11.05 -8.40 21.53
N LEU A 440 -10.97 -7.68 20.40
CA LEU A 440 -11.55 -6.34 20.29
C LEU A 440 -13.09 -6.37 20.42
N PHE A 441 -13.75 -7.36 19.81
CA PHE A 441 -15.20 -7.58 19.92
C PHE A 441 -15.63 -7.82 21.38
N PHE A 442 -14.96 -8.71 22.10
CA PHE A 442 -15.28 -8.95 23.51
C PHE A 442 -14.97 -7.75 24.39
N SER A 443 -13.88 -7.01 24.09
CA SER A 443 -13.55 -5.77 24.79
C SER A 443 -14.60 -4.68 24.55
N SER A 444 -15.15 -4.56 23.32
CA SER A 444 -16.24 -3.65 22.99
C SER A 444 -17.51 -3.97 23.77
N ARG A 445 -17.88 -5.25 23.85
CA ARG A 445 -19.07 -5.70 24.60
C ARG A 445 -18.96 -5.47 26.09
N ARG A 446 -17.76 -5.61 26.68
CA ARG A 446 -17.51 -5.33 28.11
C ARG A 446 -17.52 -3.85 28.46
N ASN A 447 -17.35 -2.98 27.46
CA ASN A 447 -17.28 -1.53 27.63
C ASN A 447 -18.18 -0.79 26.62
N PRO A 448 -19.51 -0.82 26.76
CA PRO A 448 -20.44 -0.21 25.82
C PRO A 448 -20.25 1.31 25.65
N GLN A 449 -19.62 1.97 26.64
CA GLN A 449 -19.34 3.41 26.61
C GLN A 449 -18.42 3.84 25.45
N LEU A 450 -17.63 2.92 24.88
CA LEU A 450 -16.74 3.18 23.77
C LEU A 450 -17.47 3.43 22.44
N LYS A 451 -18.74 3.04 22.35
CA LYS A 451 -19.59 3.21 21.15
C LYS A 451 -18.97 2.65 19.86
N LEU A 452 -18.03 1.67 19.96
CA LEU A 452 -17.33 1.10 18.81
C LEU A 452 -18.29 0.51 17.78
N ASP A 453 -19.31 -0.18 18.27
CA ASP A 453 -20.28 -0.91 17.45
C ASP A 453 -21.57 -0.11 17.19
N GLN A 454 -21.61 1.17 17.56
CA GLN A 454 -22.75 2.03 17.26
C GLN A 454 -22.63 2.58 15.82
N PRO A 455 -23.75 2.75 15.12
CA PRO A 455 -23.80 3.43 13.83
C PRO A 455 -23.15 4.82 13.92
N ALA A 456 -22.72 5.35 12.78
CA ALA A 456 -22.31 6.74 12.69
C ALA A 456 -23.54 7.63 12.95
N SER A 457 -23.40 8.59 13.88
CA SER A 457 -24.47 9.53 14.24
C SER A 457 -24.64 10.62 13.20
#